data_de422963ba99430cf5fb9616852dfd52
#
_entry.id   de422963ba99430cf5fb9616852dfd52
#
_cell.length_a   1.000
_cell.length_b   1.000
_cell.length_c   1.000
_cell.angle_alpha   90.00
_cell.angle_beta   90.00
_cell.angle_gamma   90.00
#
_symmetry.space_group_name_H-M   'P 1'
#
loop_
_entity.id
_entity.type
_entity.pdbx_description
1 polymer ?
#
loop_
_entity_poly.entity_id
_entity_poly.type
_entity_poly.pdbx_seq_one_letter_code
_entity_poly.pdbx_strand_id
1 'polypeptide(L)'
;MVFLLAMHDQAIAGVLAIEDKSSIKYFFVYPEQQKIGIGQLLWQFALNSGEFGETLKVRSSLFAVPVYERLGFKSTEPPGCFNGLHFQSMVAHNP
;
A
#
# COMPACT_ATOMS: atom_id res chain seq x y z
N MET A 1 15.28 0.39 -0.16
CA MET A 1 13.85 0.16 -0.50
C MET A 1 13.64 -1.29 -0.88
N VAL A 2 12.59 -1.89 -0.38
CA VAL A 2 12.26 -3.29 -0.68
C VAL A 2 11.07 -3.32 -1.63
N PHE A 3 11.17 -4.11 -2.70
CA PHE A 3 10.09 -4.34 -3.65
C PHE A 3 9.56 -5.76 -3.48
N LEU A 4 8.25 -5.87 -3.29
CA LEU A 4 7.54 -7.15 -3.29
C LEU A 4 6.70 -7.22 -4.55
N LEU A 5 6.80 -8.33 -5.26
CA LEU A 5 6.10 -8.53 -6.53
C LEU A 5 5.12 -9.68 -6.41
N ALA A 6 3.89 -9.47 -6.88
CA ALA A 6 2.93 -10.55 -7.05
C ALA A 6 2.94 -10.99 -8.52
N MET A 7 3.00 -12.29 -8.74
CA MET A 7 3.00 -12.87 -10.09
C MET A 7 1.74 -13.68 -10.30
N HIS A 8 1.18 -13.58 -11.49
CA HIS A 8 0.03 -14.39 -11.90
C HIS A 8 0.16 -14.71 -13.36
N ASP A 9 0.03 -16.00 -13.71
CA ASP A 9 0.17 -16.48 -15.09
C ASP A 9 1.48 -16.02 -15.74
N GLN A 10 2.60 -16.08 -14.99
CA GLN A 10 3.95 -15.74 -15.43
C GLN A 10 4.14 -14.26 -15.76
N ALA A 11 3.23 -13.39 -15.30
CA ALA A 11 3.33 -11.96 -15.48
C ALA A 11 3.23 -11.26 -14.12
N ILE A 12 3.78 -10.04 -14.02
CA ILE A 12 3.66 -9.24 -12.81
C ILE A 12 2.21 -8.78 -12.69
N ALA A 13 1.58 -9.12 -11.57
CA ALA A 13 0.20 -8.73 -11.27
C ALA A 13 0.13 -7.51 -10.36
N GLY A 14 1.12 -7.30 -9.51
CA GLY A 14 1.15 -6.16 -8.60
C GLY A 14 2.53 -5.92 -8.03
N VAL A 15 2.72 -4.73 -7.47
CA VAL A 15 3.98 -4.28 -6.88
C VAL A 15 3.68 -3.55 -5.57
N LEU A 16 4.46 -3.84 -4.55
CA LEU A 16 4.43 -3.09 -3.29
C LEU A 16 5.87 -2.72 -2.94
N ALA A 17 6.15 -1.44 -2.81
CA ALA A 17 7.48 -0.95 -2.45
C ALA A 17 7.43 -0.31 -1.07
N ILE A 18 8.37 -0.70 -0.21
CA ILE A 18 8.46 -0.32 1.19
C ILE A 18 9.81 0.35 1.43
N GLU A 19 9.78 1.49 2.10
CA GLU A 19 11.00 2.23 2.46
C GLU A 19 11.09 2.34 3.98
N ASP A 20 12.30 2.10 4.51
CA ASP A 20 12.63 2.25 5.94
C ASP A 20 11.70 1.45 6.86
N LYS A 21 11.18 0.33 6.37
CA LYS A 21 10.31 -0.58 7.13
C LYS A 21 9.01 0.06 7.63
N SER A 22 8.72 1.28 7.21
CA SER A 22 7.56 2.00 7.75
C SER A 22 6.71 2.71 6.69
N SER A 23 7.23 2.90 5.48
CA SER A 23 6.54 3.71 4.48
C SER A 23 6.26 2.92 3.22
N ILE A 24 5.00 2.95 2.78
CA ILE A 24 4.62 2.44 1.47
C ILE A 24 4.93 3.53 0.45
N LYS A 25 5.81 3.23 -0.51
CA LYS A 25 6.13 4.15 -1.60
C LYS A 25 5.29 3.88 -2.83
N TYR A 26 5.05 2.60 -3.15
CA TYR A 26 4.21 2.19 -4.26
C TYR A 26 3.38 1.00 -3.83
N PHE A 27 2.13 1.01 -4.23
CA PHE A 27 1.25 -0.14 -4.08
C PHE A 27 0.32 -0.13 -5.29
N PHE A 28 0.60 -0.99 -6.22
CA PHE A 28 -0.11 -1.03 -7.49
C PHE A 28 -0.48 -2.46 -7.85
N VAL A 29 -1.72 -2.66 -8.29
CA VAL A 29 -2.20 -3.92 -8.86
C VAL A 29 -2.79 -3.61 -10.22
N TYR A 30 -2.38 -4.37 -11.25
CA TYR A 30 -2.92 -4.17 -12.60
C TYR A 30 -4.43 -4.34 -12.58
N PRO A 31 -5.18 -3.49 -13.34
CA PRO A 31 -6.65 -3.50 -13.26
C PRO A 31 -7.29 -4.87 -13.48
N GLU A 32 -6.75 -5.66 -14.42
CA GLU A 32 -7.28 -6.99 -14.71
C GLU A 32 -7.05 -7.99 -13.57
N GLN A 33 -6.19 -7.65 -12.60
CA GLN A 33 -5.87 -8.51 -11.47
C GLN A 33 -6.53 -8.07 -10.18
N GLN A 34 -7.14 -6.89 -10.15
CA GLN A 34 -7.69 -6.33 -8.92
C GLN A 34 -8.86 -7.14 -8.37
N LYS A 35 -9.62 -7.79 -9.23
CA LYS A 35 -10.82 -8.53 -8.83
C LYS A 35 -10.52 -9.90 -8.23
N ILE A 36 -9.31 -10.41 -8.37
CA ILE A 36 -8.94 -11.74 -7.86
C ILE A 36 -8.18 -11.68 -6.52
N GLY A 37 -8.15 -10.50 -5.88
CA GLY A 37 -7.59 -10.38 -4.55
C GLY A 37 -6.08 -10.29 -4.47
N ILE A 38 -5.40 -9.98 -5.56
CA ILE A 38 -3.93 -9.87 -5.60
C ILE A 38 -3.43 -8.81 -4.61
N GLY A 39 -4.12 -7.66 -4.53
CA GLY A 39 -3.72 -6.60 -3.60
C GLY A 39 -3.75 -7.07 -2.15
N GLN A 40 -4.79 -7.78 -1.77
CA GLN A 40 -4.92 -8.31 -0.42
C GLN A 40 -3.84 -9.37 -0.13
N LEU A 41 -3.58 -10.25 -1.08
CA LEU A 41 -2.53 -11.27 -0.92
C LEU A 41 -1.15 -10.63 -0.79
N LEU A 42 -0.86 -9.64 -1.61
CA LEU A 42 0.41 -8.92 -1.58
C LEU A 42 0.60 -8.20 -0.24
N TRP A 43 -0.46 -7.57 0.26
CA TRP A 43 -0.45 -6.91 1.56
C TRP A 43 -0.20 -7.90 2.70
N GLN A 44 -0.92 -9.04 2.71
CA GLN A 44 -0.72 -10.06 3.73
C GLN A 44 0.69 -10.65 3.70
N PHE A 45 1.21 -10.88 2.51
CA PHE A 45 2.59 -11.34 2.37
C PHE A 45 3.57 -10.32 2.96
N ALA A 46 3.34 -9.03 2.71
CA ALA A 46 4.20 -7.98 3.24
C ALA A 46 4.17 -7.94 4.77
N LEU A 47 3.00 -8.05 5.37
CA LEU A 47 2.87 -8.08 6.83
C LEU A 47 3.60 -9.26 7.45
N ASN A 48 3.61 -10.39 6.78
CA ASN A 48 4.25 -11.62 7.28
C ASN A 48 5.74 -11.71 6.95
N SER A 49 6.25 -10.82 6.11
CA SER A 49 7.63 -10.89 5.62
C SER A 49 8.67 -10.34 6.60
N GLY A 50 8.23 -9.58 7.61
CA GLY A 50 9.14 -8.88 8.50
C GLY A 50 9.69 -7.57 7.93
N GLU A 51 9.23 -7.16 6.75
CA GLU A 51 9.71 -5.94 6.10
C GLU A 51 9.09 -4.67 6.68
N PHE A 52 8.03 -4.79 7.49
CA PHE A 52 7.40 -3.67 8.16
C PHE A 52 7.74 -3.64 9.64
N GLY A 53 7.96 -2.41 10.18
CA GLY A 53 8.01 -2.18 11.61
C GLY A 53 6.61 -2.11 12.22
N GLU A 54 6.53 -1.52 13.42
CA GLU A 54 5.25 -1.45 14.15
C GLU A 54 4.26 -0.47 13.54
N THR A 55 4.74 0.61 12.95
CA THR A 55 3.90 1.66 12.37
C THR A 55 4.12 1.71 10.87
N LEU A 56 3.03 1.71 10.13
CA LEU A 56 3.04 1.71 8.68
C LEU A 56 2.42 3.01 8.21
N LYS A 57 3.08 3.69 7.26
CA LYS A 57 2.65 4.98 6.75
C LYS A 57 2.45 4.93 5.25
N VAL A 58 1.47 5.70 4.77
CA VAL A 58 1.27 5.88 3.33
C VAL A 58 0.75 7.28 3.07
N ARG A 59 1.17 7.86 1.94
CA ARG A 59 0.52 9.04 1.37
C ARG A 59 -0.33 8.54 0.21
N SER A 60 -1.61 8.40 0.48
CA SER A 60 -2.56 7.85 -0.48
C SER A 60 -3.06 8.94 -1.42
N SER A 61 -3.27 8.60 -2.69
CA SER A 61 -4.12 9.44 -3.52
C SER A 61 -5.50 9.50 -2.87
N LEU A 62 -6.25 10.57 -3.12
CA LEU A 62 -7.60 10.67 -2.54
C LEU A 62 -8.49 9.54 -3.03
N PHE A 63 -8.27 9.09 -4.26
CA PHE A 63 -9.01 7.99 -4.87
C PHE A 63 -8.79 6.66 -4.14
N ALA A 64 -7.58 6.42 -3.66
CA ALA A 64 -7.20 5.14 -3.05
C ALA A 64 -7.48 5.06 -1.55
N VAL A 65 -7.94 6.14 -0.91
CA VAL A 65 -8.22 6.16 0.52
C VAL A 65 -9.11 4.98 0.96
N PRO A 66 -10.23 4.66 0.28
CA PRO A 66 -11.07 3.54 0.72
C PRO A 66 -10.33 2.20 0.69
N VAL A 67 -9.39 2.03 -0.24
CA VAL A 67 -8.59 0.80 -0.33
C VAL A 67 -7.73 0.66 0.92
N TYR A 68 -7.02 1.73 1.30
CA TYR A 68 -6.16 1.69 2.47
C TYR A 68 -6.97 1.57 3.76
N GLU A 69 -8.16 2.18 3.84
CA GLU A 69 -9.03 1.99 4.99
C GLU A 69 -9.42 0.52 5.19
N ARG A 70 -9.67 -0.19 4.10
CA ARG A 70 -9.97 -1.62 4.17
C ARG A 70 -8.78 -2.46 4.65
N LEU A 71 -7.56 -1.97 4.45
CA LEU A 71 -6.35 -2.63 4.93
C LEU A 71 -6.03 -2.28 6.39
N GLY A 72 -6.81 -1.39 7.01
CA GLY A 72 -6.62 -1.01 8.40
C GLY A 72 -5.95 0.33 8.63
N PHE A 73 -5.72 1.11 7.57
CA PHE A 73 -5.14 2.44 7.69
C PHE A 73 -6.20 3.45 8.11
N LYS A 74 -5.77 4.47 8.84
CA LYS A 74 -6.61 5.58 9.26
C LYS A 74 -5.94 6.90 8.88
N SER A 75 -6.76 7.86 8.47
CA SER A 75 -6.28 9.21 8.18
C SER A 75 -5.82 9.88 9.48
N THR A 76 -4.67 10.54 9.42
CA THR A 76 -4.06 11.16 10.61
C THR A 76 -4.16 12.67 10.61
N GLU A 77 -4.49 13.27 9.48
CA GLU A 77 -4.56 14.72 9.33
C GLU A 77 -5.43 15.07 8.13
N PRO A 78 -5.84 16.33 7.96
CA PRO A 78 -6.59 16.73 6.77
C PRO A 78 -5.78 16.47 5.50
N PRO A 79 -6.46 16.32 4.36
CA PRO A 79 -5.74 16.12 3.09
C PRO A 79 -4.75 17.23 2.81
N GLY A 80 -3.60 16.86 2.25
CA GLY A 80 -2.55 17.80 1.88
C GLY A 80 -2.46 17.98 0.37
N CYS A 81 -1.62 18.92 -0.02
CA CYS A 81 -1.34 19.19 -1.43
C CYS A 81 0.13 19.56 -1.60
N PHE A 82 0.80 18.92 -2.56
CA PHE A 82 2.18 19.22 -2.88
C PHE A 82 2.33 19.26 -4.40
N ASN A 83 2.81 20.40 -4.91
CA ASN A 83 2.95 20.62 -6.35
C ASN A 83 1.67 20.28 -7.14
N GLY A 84 0.51 20.66 -6.61
CA GLY A 84 -0.78 20.42 -7.26
C GLY A 84 -1.32 18.99 -7.07
N LEU A 85 -0.57 18.11 -6.42
CA LEU A 85 -1.04 16.74 -6.15
C LEU A 85 -1.65 16.67 -4.77
N HIS A 86 -2.89 16.24 -4.69
CA HIS A 86 -3.59 16.04 -3.43
C HIS A 86 -3.33 14.64 -2.90
N PHE A 87 -3.13 14.54 -1.59
CA PHE A 87 -2.88 13.26 -0.96
C PHE A 87 -3.49 13.22 0.44
N GLN A 88 -3.67 12.02 0.97
CA GLN A 88 -4.11 11.77 2.33
C GLN A 88 -3.04 10.97 3.04
N SER A 89 -2.50 11.52 4.12
CA SER A 89 -1.58 10.78 4.99
C SER A 89 -2.36 9.81 5.86
N MET A 90 -1.92 8.56 5.89
CA MET A 90 -2.62 7.50 6.62
C MET A 90 -1.61 6.65 7.37
N VAL A 91 -2.05 6.06 8.47
CA VAL A 91 -1.21 5.23 9.34
C VAL A 91 -1.99 3.97 9.72
N ALA A 92 -1.26 2.86 9.78
CA ALA A 92 -1.75 1.62 10.35
C ALA A 92 -0.73 1.08 11.33
N HIS A 93 -1.16 0.25 12.25
CA HIS A 93 -0.27 -0.45 13.17
C HIS A 93 -0.18 -1.90 12.76
N ASN A 94 1.04 -2.41 12.71
CA ASN A 94 1.28 -3.82 12.40
C ASN A 94 0.83 -4.65 13.61
N PRO A 95 -0.08 -5.59 13.41
CA PRO A 95 -0.56 -6.44 14.52
C PRO A 95 0.50 -7.35 15.11
#